data_c4ec57079f1d23913f2637d4c7a81a69
#
_entry.id   c4ec57079f1d23913f2637d4c7a81a69
#
_cell.length_a   1.000
_cell.length_b   1.000
_cell.length_c   1.000
_cell.angle_alpha   90.00
_cell.angle_beta   90.00
_cell.angle_gamma   90.00
#
_symmetry.space_group_name_H-M   'P 1'
#
loop_
_entity.id
_entity.type
_entity.pdbx_description
1 polymer ?
#
loop_
_entity_poly.entity_id
_entity_poly.type
_entity_poly.pdbx_seq_one_letter_code
_entity_poly.pdbx_strand_id
1 'polypeptide(L)'
;MEEIRYLPSDKSPEVILSPDGIVIIRGRGFMLNNSEIPKRISEWIEGYVAEPDESTCVILAFEYINSFTTMILIGFLRKLTKVLELNKNLKVKWYYEEGDNDILERGEHISSSVKIPFEFIMTK
;
A
#
# COMPACT_ATOMS: atom_id res chain seq x y z
N MET A 1 13.80 7.08 -12.17
CA MET A 1 12.60 6.25 -11.95
C MET A 1 11.36 7.10 -12.14
N GLU A 2 10.39 6.61 -12.88
CA GLU A 2 9.21 7.40 -13.21
C GLU A 2 8.05 7.16 -12.24
N GLU A 3 7.20 8.19 -12.10
CA GLU A 3 5.97 8.07 -11.35
C GLU A 3 4.97 7.24 -12.14
N ILE A 4 4.24 6.38 -11.44
CA ILE A 4 3.16 5.60 -12.03
C ILE A 4 1.85 6.03 -11.40
N ARG A 5 0.83 6.26 -12.25
CA ARG A 5 -0.52 6.60 -11.80
C ARG A 5 -1.55 5.73 -12.50
N TYR A 6 -2.48 5.21 -11.71
CA TYR A 6 -3.68 4.55 -12.21
C TYR A 6 -4.88 5.28 -11.64
N LEU A 7 -5.82 5.67 -12.50
CA LEU A 7 -7.04 6.33 -12.06
C LEU A 7 -7.98 5.30 -11.41
N PRO A 8 -8.78 5.72 -10.41
CA PRO A 8 -9.71 4.81 -9.78
C PRO A 8 -10.85 4.44 -10.73
N SER A 9 -11.41 3.25 -10.52
CA SER A 9 -12.60 2.79 -11.25
C SER A 9 -13.51 2.05 -10.29
N ASP A 10 -14.66 1.58 -10.79
CA ASP A 10 -15.59 0.79 -9.96
C ASP A 10 -14.95 -0.52 -9.47
N LYS A 11 -13.93 -1.00 -10.16
CA LYS A 11 -13.34 -2.30 -9.90
C LYS A 11 -11.90 -2.26 -9.41
N SER A 12 -11.24 -1.11 -9.48
CA SER A 12 -9.85 -1.01 -9.10
C SER A 12 -9.55 0.30 -8.36
N PRO A 13 -8.59 0.29 -7.45
CA PRO A 13 -8.25 1.49 -6.68
C PRO A 13 -7.43 2.48 -7.51
N GLU A 14 -7.36 3.71 -7.00
CA GLU A 14 -6.39 4.68 -7.46
C GLU A 14 -5.03 4.25 -6.94
N VAL A 15 -4.00 4.32 -7.80
CA VAL A 15 -2.63 3.99 -7.42
C VAL A 15 -1.71 5.11 -7.85
N ILE A 16 -0.88 5.59 -6.93
CA ILE A 16 0.14 6.59 -7.21
C ILE A 16 1.45 6.07 -6.61
N LEU A 17 2.46 5.89 -7.45
CA LEU A 17 3.78 5.44 -7.03
C LEU A 17 4.78 6.52 -7.44
N SER A 18 5.34 7.22 -6.46
CA SER A 18 6.26 8.32 -6.73
C SER A 18 7.66 8.01 -6.21
N PRO A 19 8.71 8.23 -7.02
CA PRO A 19 10.09 8.02 -6.55
C PRO A 19 10.49 8.99 -5.44
N ASP A 20 9.66 10.00 -5.16
CA ASP A 20 9.87 10.88 -4.01
C ASP A 20 9.50 10.22 -2.68
N GLY A 21 9.18 8.93 -2.69
CA GLY A 21 8.89 8.19 -1.48
C GLY A 21 7.42 8.17 -1.09
N ILE A 22 6.53 8.35 -2.04
CA ILE A 22 5.09 8.33 -1.78
C ILE A 22 4.44 7.18 -2.54
N VAL A 23 3.72 6.33 -1.81
CA VAL A 23 2.94 5.23 -2.38
C VAL A 23 1.51 5.38 -1.89
N ILE A 24 0.57 5.55 -2.80
CA ILE A 24 -0.84 5.72 -2.44
C ILE A 24 -1.67 4.68 -3.16
N ILE A 25 -2.49 3.94 -2.41
CA ILE A 25 -3.49 3.03 -2.96
C ILE A 25 -4.78 3.30 -2.21
N ARG A 26 -5.81 3.75 -2.92
CA ARG A 26 -7.06 4.11 -2.25
C ARG A 26 -8.27 3.85 -3.13
N GLY A 27 -9.41 3.61 -2.47
CA GLY A 27 -10.68 3.36 -3.13
C GLY A 27 -11.12 1.93 -2.91
N ARG A 28 -11.65 1.30 -3.97
CA ARG A 28 -12.10 -0.08 -3.87
C ARG A 28 -10.96 -1.04 -4.13
N GLY A 29 -10.71 -1.92 -3.17
CA GLY A 29 -9.59 -2.84 -3.23
C GLY A 29 -9.87 -4.11 -3.99
N PHE A 30 -10.27 -4.00 -5.26
CA PHE A 30 -10.44 -5.14 -6.14
C PHE A 30 -9.27 -5.19 -7.11
N MET A 31 -8.29 -6.02 -6.79
CA MET A 31 -7.21 -6.28 -7.73
C MET A 31 -7.46 -7.67 -8.29
N LEU A 32 -7.68 -7.74 -9.60
CA LEU A 32 -7.94 -9.01 -10.26
C LEU A 32 -6.63 -9.78 -10.41
N ASN A 33 -6.69 -11.10 -10.21
CA ASN A 33 -5.50 -11.93 -10.24
C ASN A 33 -4.84 -12.01 -11.62
N ASN A 34 -5.58 -11.66 -12.68
CA ASN A 34 -5.02 -11.60 -14.03
C ASN A 34 -4.73 -10.16 -14.46
N SER A 35 -4.79 -9.20 -13.54
CA SER A 35 -4.52 -7.80 -13.83
C SER A 35 -3.03 -7.54 -13.94
N GLU A 36 -2.64 -6.63 -14.82
CA GLU A 36 -1.26 -6.19 -14.92
C GLU A 36 -0.89 -5.21 -13.81
N ILE A 37 -1.88 -4.60 -13.16
CA ILE A 37 -1.63 -3.58 -12.13
C ILE A 37 -0.81 -4.12 -10.97
N PRO A 38 -1.17 -5.25 -10.33
CA PRO A 38 -0.36 -5.77 -9.24
C PRO A 38 1.08 -6.08 -9.66
N LYS A 39 1.24 -6.61 -10.87
CA LYS A 39 2.57 -6.92 -11.40
C LYS A 39 3.40 -5.66 -11.58
N ARG A 40 2.81 -4.61 -12.15
CA ARG A 40 3.49 -3.34 -12.35
C ARG A 40 3.87 -2.67 -11.04
N ILE A 41 2.99 -2.74 -10.05
CA ILE A 41 3.30 -2.21 -8.71
C ILE A 41 4.47 -2.98 -8.11
N SER A 42 4.45 -4.31 -8.19
CA SER A 42 5.53 -5.14 -7.66
C SER A 42 6.87 -4.82 -8.32
N GLU A 43 6.89 -4.68 -9.64
CA GLU A 43 8.10 -4.34 -10.37
C GLU A 43 8.61 -2.94 -9.99
N TRP A 44 7.70 -1.99 -9.84
CA TRP A 44 8.06 -0.64 -9.42
C TRP A 44 8.71 -0.65 -8.03
N ILE A 45 8.12 -1.40 -7.08
CA ILE A 45 8.66 -1.50 -5.73
C ILE A 45 10.06 -2.11 -5.75
N GLU A 46 10.26 -3.17 -6.53
CA GLU A 46 11.57 -3.81 -6.65
C GLU A 46 12.63 -2.84 -7.14
N GLY A 47 12.29 -1.99 -8.10
CA GLY A 47 13.19 -0.94 -8.58
C GLY A 47 13.41 0.15 -7.54
N TYR A 48 12.34 0.56 -6.87
CA TYR A 48 12.40 1.64 -5.89
C TYR A 48 13.29 1.30 -4.69
N VAL A 49 13.19 0.07 -4.17
CA VAL A 49 13.92 -0.31 -2.96
C VAL A 49 15.42 -0.50 -3.20
N ALA A 50 15.85 -0.51 -4.47
CA ALA A 50 17.27 -0.55 -4.79
C ALA A 50 17.95 0.77 -4.40
N GLU A 51 17.22 1.89 -4.51
CA GLU A 51 17.74 3.22 -4.15
C GLU A 51 16.57 4.11 -3.70
N PRO A 52 16.01 3.83 -2.48
CA PRO A 52 14.83 4.56 -2.03
C PRO A 52 15.17 5.94 -1.50
N ASP A 53 14.17 6.81 -1.45
CA ASP A 53 14.28 8.12 -0.81
C ASP A 53 14.54 7.92 0.70
N GLU A 54 14.99 8.99 1.36
CA GLU A 54 15.26 8.96 2.79
C GLU A 54 14.03 8.63 3.62
N SER A 55 12.85 9.00 3.15
CA SER A 55 11.58 8.71 3.81
C SER A 55 10.58 8.18 2.80
N THR A 56 9.93 7.07 3.16
CA THR A 56 8.88 6.47 2.35
C THR A 56 7.59 6.42 3.16
N CYS A 57 6.52 6.95 2.60
CA CYS A 57 5.21 6.94 3.22
C CYS A 57 4.24 6.19 2.30
N VAL A 58 3.61 5.16 2.86
CA VAL A 58 2.60 4.37 2.16
C VAL A 58 1.25 4.77 2.72
N ILE A 59 0.36 5.25 1.86
CA ILE A 59 -0.99 5.66 2.24
C ILE A 59 -1.99 4.67 1.67
N LEU A 60 -2.71 4.01 2.57
CA LEU A 60 -3.70 3.00 2.21
C LEU A 60 -5.07 3.42 2.74
N ALA A 61 -6.03 3.63 1.83
CA ALA A 61 -7.35 4.13 2.20
C ALA A 61 -8.42 3.41 1.37
N PHE A 62 -8.94 2.30 1.90
CA PHE A 62 -9.89 1.47 1.18
C PHE A 62 -11.32 1.66 1.67
N GLU A 63 -12.26 1.71 0.72
CA GLU A 63 -13.69 1.62 1.02
C GLU A 63 -14.08 0.16 1.23
N TYR A 64 -13.41 -0.72 0.49
CA TYR A 64 -13.62 -2.16 0.54
C TYR A 64 -12.34 -2.87 0.11
N ILE A 65 -12.06 -4.02 0.72
CA ILE A 65 -10.87 -4.79 0.38
C ILE A 65 -11.21 -6.29 0.51
N ASN A 66 -10.85 -7.06 -0.51
CA ASN A 66 -11.07 -8.51 -0.48
C ASN A 66 -9.81 -9.25 -0.01
N SER A 67 -9.97 -10.56 0.21
CA SER A 67 -8.87 -11.38 0.73
C SER A 67 -7.69 -11.45 -0.24
N PHE A 68 -7.96 -11.49 -1.54
CA PHE A 68 -6.91 -11.53 -2.55
C PHE A 68 -6.07 -10.25 -2.51
N THR A 69 -6.73 -9.09 -2.48
CA THR A 69 -6.03 -7.80 -2.39
C THR A 69 -5.24 -7.69 -1.09
N THR A 70 -5.78 -8.22 0.02
CA THR A 70 -5.06 -8.24 1.29
C THR A 70 -3.73 -8.98 1.16
N MET A 71 -3.73 -10.14 0.52
CA MET A 71 -2.51 -10.91 0.31
C MET A 71 -1.50 -10.17 -0.55
N ILE A 72 -2.00 -9.50 -1.60
CA ILE A 72 -1.14 -8.71 -2.48
C ILE A 72 -0.50 -7.55 -1.72
N LEU A 73 -1.27 -6.85 -0.90
CA LEU A 73 -0.75 -5.74 -0.09
C LEU A 73 0.35 -6.20 0.87
N ILE A 74 0.14 -7.34 1.52
CA ILE A 74 1.16 -7.90 2.41
C ILE A 74 2.44 -8.16 1.63
N GLY A 75 2.33 -8.69 0.42
CA GLY A 75 3.48 -8.93 -0.45
C GLY A 75 4.22 -7.64 -0.80
N PHE A 76 3.49 -6.59 -1.16
CA PHE A 76 4.09 -5.28 -1.46
C PHE A 76 4.83 -4.72 -0.26
N LEU A 77 4.19 -4.77 0.91
CA LEU A 77 4.78 -4.21 2.12
C LEU A 77 6.03 -4.98 2.55
N ARG A 78 6.02 -6.30 2.38
CA ARG A 78 7.21 -7.10 2.68
C ARG A 78 8.40 -6.72 1.79
N LYS A 79 8.15 -6.42 0.52
CA LYS A 79 9.21 -5.94 -0.36
C LYS A 79 9.73 -4.59 0.07
N LEU A 80 8.84 -3.72 0.55
CA LEU A 80 9.23 -2.39 1.02
C LEU A 80 10.05 -2.41 2.31
N THR A 81 10.04 -3.51 3.08
CA THR A 81 10.83 -3.58 4.31
C THR A 81 12.32 -3.39 4.06
N LYS A 82 12.79 -3.58 2.83
CA LYS A 82 14.19 -3.30 2.49
C LYS A 82 14.58 -1.86 2.76
N VAL A 83 13.62 -0.93 2.70
CA VAL A 83 13.89 0.47 3.03
C VAL A 83 14.40 0.60 4.46
N LEU A 84 13.79 -0.13 5.40
CA LEU A 84 14.23 -0.14 6.79
C LEU A 84 15.60 -0.79 6.95
N GLU A 85 15.89 -1.82 6.17
CA GLU A 85 17.18 -2.49 6.19
C GLU A 85 18.30 -1.55 5.75
N LEU A 86 17.99 -0.54 4.96
CA LEU A 86 18.93 0.49 4.52
C LEU A 86 19.00 1.67 5.48
N ASN A 87 18.38 1.55 6.66
CA ASN A 87 18.33 2.59 7.68
C ASN A 87 17.62 3.86 7.20
N LYS A 88 16.64 3.70 6.33
CA LYS A 88 15.81 4.79 5.87
C LYS A 88 14.41 4.66 6.47
N ASN A 89 13.66 5.74 6.48
CA ASN A 89 12.35 5.77 7.12
C ASN A 89 11.27 5.14 6.24
N LEU A 90 10.41 4.36 6.85
CA LEU A 90 9.25 3.76 6.18
C LEU A 90 8.08 3.76 7.16
N LYS A 91 6.93 4.22 6.70
CA LYS A 91 5.73 4.31 7.51
C LYS A 91 4.51 4.02 6.65
N VAL A 92 3.55 3.31 7.22
CA VAL A 92 2.26 3.05 6.58
C VAL A 92 1.18 3.84 7.32
N LYS A 93 0.36 4.58 6.58
CA LYS A 93 -0.83 5.25 7.12
C LYS A 93 -2.04 4.50 6.61
N TRP A 94 -2.78 3.91 7.54
CA TRP A 94 -3.98 3.14 7.23
C TRP A 94 -5.20 3.96 7.64
N TYR A 95 -5.99 4.37 6.65
CA TYR A 95 -7.19 5.17 6.89
C TYR A 95 -8.40 4.27 6.97
N TYR A 96 -9.31 4.59 7.89
CA TYR A 96 -10.59 3.88 8.01
C TYR A 96 -11.66 4.86 8.48
N GLU A 97 -12.91 4.63 8.06
CA GLU A 97 -14.01 5.49 8.48
C GLU A 97 -14.49 5.12 9.88
N GLU A 98 -14.98 6.12 10.61
CA GLU A 98 -15.58 5.89 11.91
C GLU A 98 -16.69 4.84 11.80
N GLY A 99 -16.65 3.81 12.64
CA GLY A 99 -17.62 2.72 12.63
C GLY A 99 -17.28 1.57 11.67
N ASP A 100 -16.31 1.73 10.78
CA ASP A 100 -15.92 0.66 9.87
C ASP A 100 -14.90 -0.25 10.54
N ASN A 101 -15.41 -1.15 11.39
CA ASN A 101 -14.55 -2.07 12.11
C ASN A 101 -13.89 -3.11 11.21
N ASP A 102 -14.54 -3.45 10.09
CA ASP A 102 -13.99 -4.44 9.17
C ASP A 102 -12.69 -3.94 8.53
N ILE A 103 -12.69 -2.70 8.07
CA ILE A 103 -11.48 -2.09 7.48
C ILE A 103 -10.40 -1.92 8.55
N LEU A 104 -10.77 -1.49 9.76
CA LEU A 104 -9.80 -1.36 10.84
C LEU A 104 -9.14 -2.70 11.17
N GLU A 105 -9.94 -3.76 11.33
CA GLU A 105 -9.42 -5.09 11.63
C GLU A 105 -8.54 -5.62 10.52
N ARG A 106 -8.88 -5.33 9.27
CA ARG A 106 -8.07 -5.74 8.13
C ARG A 106 -6.69 -5.06 8.18
N GLY A 107 -6.68 -3.77 8.51
CA GLY A 107 -5.42 -3.03 8.67
C GLY A 107 -4.57 -3.59 9.80
N GLU A 108 -5.20 -3.93 10.92
CA GLU A 108 -4.50 -4.53 12.06
C GLU A 108 -3.91 -5.88 11.69
N HIS A 109 -4.63 -6.69 10.91
CA HIS A 109 -4.14 -7.98 10.44
C HIS A 109 -2.91 -7.79 9.53
N ILE A 110 -2.98 -6.86 8.59
CA ILE A 110 -1.87 -6.58 7.70
C ILE A 110 -0.67 -6.08 8.50
N SER A 111 -0.91 -5.17 9.43
CA SER A 111 0.14 -4.63 10.29
C SER A 111 0.88 -5.73 11.07
N SER A 112 0.13 -6.70 11.59
CA SER A 112 0.73 -7.81 12.35
C SER A 112 1.50 -8.78 11.44
N SER A 113 1.26 -8.76 10.14
CA SER A 113 1.91 -9.64 9.18
C SER A 113 3.21 -9.07 8.62
N VAL A 114 3.46 -7.78 8.85
CA VAL A 114 4.67 -7.10 8.37
C VAL A 114 5.32 -6.35 9.53
N LYS A 115 6.62 -6.07 9.42
CA LYS A 115 7.35 -5.37 10.48
C LYS A 115 7.62 -3.93 10.06
N ILE A 116 6.54 -3.19 9.86
CA ILE A 116 6.60 -1.78 9.46
C ILE A 116 5.73 -0.98 10.41
N PRO A 117 6.16 0.22 10.84
CA PRO A 117 5.30 1.08 11.66
C PRO A 117 4.03 1.47 10.92
N PHE A 118 2.87 1.22 11.54
CA PHE A 118 1.57 1.62 11.03
C PHE A 118 0.99 2.73 11.90
N GLU A 119 0.36 3.68 11.25
CA GLU A 119 -0.45 4.69 11.90
C GLU A 119 -1.89 4.51 11.41
N PHE A 120 -2.82 4.26 12.34
CA PHE A 120 -4.23 4.07 12.00
C PHE A 120 -4.94 5.41 12.16
N ILE A 121 -5.57 5.89 11.08
CA ILE A 121 -6.17 7.23 11.04
C ILE A 121 -7.66 7.10 10.77
N MET A 122 -8.47 7.49 11.75
CA MET A 122 -9.92 7.46 11.61
C MET A 122 -10.40 8.71 10.89
N THR A 123 -11.29 8.51 9.90
CA THR A 123 -11.94 9.61 9.21
C THR A 123 -13.41 9.60 9.53
N LYS A 124 -14.06 10.75 9.38
CA LYS A 124 -15.50 10.87 9.67
C LYS A 124 -16.35 10.81 8.42
#